data_71c5c8d70165dba673975c02a6b2e83d
#
_entry.id   71c5c8d70165dba673975c02a6b2e83d
#
_cell.length_a   1.000
_cell.length_b   1.000
_cell.length_c   1.000
_cell.angle_alpha   90.00
_cell.angle_beta   90.00
_cell.angle_gamma   90.00
#
_symmetry.space_group_name_H-M   'P 1'
#
loop_
_entity.id
_entity.type
_entity.pdbx_description
1 polymer ?
#
loop_
_entity_poly.entity_id
_entity_poly.type
_entity_poly.pdbx_seq_one_letter_code
_entity_poly.pdbx_strand_id
1 'polypeptide(L)'
;MTSSSEELVPLSSALDNAPLLELDVSEWINHPGLTPEDLRGKVVLIEVFQMLCPGCVNHSLPQAVKIHRKVEESALQVIGLHSVFEHHEVMTPAALKVFMSEFGITFPVAVDRPREGQRIPSTMKKYRLEGTPSTILVDKKGRIRQVQFGQVDDFVLGLLIGSLLSEED
;
A
#
# COMPACT_ATOMS: atom_id res chain seq x y z
N MET A 1 3.96 17.99 31.66
CA MET A 1 4.40 16.82 30.88
C MET A 1 3.18 16.04 30.44
N THR A 2 2.71 16.28 29.25
CA THR A 2 1.70 15.41 28.64
C THR A 2 2.44 14.20 28.10
N SER A 3 2.28 13.07 28.77
CA SER A 3 2.62 11.76 28.24
C SER A 3 1.73 11.58 27.02
N SER A 4 2.29 11.72 25.83
CA SER A 4 1.66 11.16 24.64
C SER A 4 1.71 9.66 24.85
N SER A 5 0.58 9.09 25.29
CA SER A 5 0.36 7.66 25.17
C SER A 5 0.49 7.37 23.68
N GLU A 6 1.58 6.71 23.28
CA GLU A 6 1.64 6.06 21.96
C GLU A 6 0.47 5.10 21.93
N GLU A 7 -0.56 5.50 21.23
CA GLU A 7 -1.73 4.68 21.02
C GLU A 7 -1.24 3.46 20.24
N LEU A 8 -1.19 2.32 20.92
CA LEU A 8 -0.87 1.04 20.27
C LEU A 8 -1.85 0.89 19.11
N VAL A 9 -1.31 0.78 17.91
CA VAL A 9 -2.10 0.61 16.68
C VAL A 9 -3.05 -0.56 16.91
N PRO A 10 -4.36 -0.35 16.89
CA PRO A 10 -5.29 -1.45 17.07
C PRO A 10 -5.09 -2.46 15.94
N LEU A 11 -4.96 -3.73 16.28
CA LEU A 11 -4.80 -4.83 15.31
C LEU A 11 -6.09 -5.11 14.53
N SER A 12 -7.17 -4.39 14.82
CA SER A 12 -8.45 -4.53 14.12
C SER A 12 -8.87 -3.23 13.48
N SER A 13 -9.20 -3.30 12.20
CA SER A 13 -9.85 -2.24 11.45
C SER A 13 -11.25 -2.69 11.05
N ALA A 14 -12.05 -1.76 10.51
CA ALA A 14 -13.36 -2.10 9.95
C ALA A 14 -13.29 -3.12 8.80
N LEU A 15 -12.08 -3.34 8.23
CA LEU A 15 -11.81 -4.31 7.15
C LEU A 15 -11.10 -5.57 7.67
N ASP A 16 -10.96 -5.74 8.99
CA ASP A 16 -10.26 -6.87 9.59
C ASP A 16 -10.87 -8.20 9.15
N ASN A 17 -10.00 -9.09 8.66
CA ASN A 17 -10.35 -10.39 8.06
C ASN A 17 -11.22 -10.34 6.80
N ALA A 18 -11.53 -9.16 6.27
CA ALA A 18 -12.22 -9.07 4.99
C ALA A 18 -11.31 -9.59 3.85
N PRO A 19 -11.88 -10.25 2.83
CA PRO A 19 -11.07 -10.68 1.69
C PRO A 19 -10.52 -9.47 0.94
N LEU A 20 -9.28 -9.59 0.45
CA LEU A 20 -8.74 -8.61 -0.50
C LEU A 20 -9.58 -8.69 -1.78
N LEU A 21 -10.20 -7.59 -2.13
CA LEU A 21 -10.92 -7.44 -3.38
C LEU A 21 -9.96 -6.96 -4.47
N GLU A 22 -10.30 -7.27 -5.72
CA GLU A 22 -9.54 -6.78 -6.85
C GLU A 22 -9.37 -5.26 -6.81
N LEU A 23 -8.15 -4.81 -7.08
CA LEU A 23 -7.84 -3.39 -7.18
C LEU A 23 -8.40 -2.86 -8.51
N ASP A 24 -9.21 -1.83 -8.46
CA ASP A 24 -9.74 -1.17 -9.65
C ASP A 24 -8.73 -0.12 -10.14
N VAL A 25 -7.93 -0.51 -11.11
CA VAL A 25 -6.79 0.27 -11.59
C VAL A 25 -6.85 0.48 -13.10
N SER A 26 -6.27 1.58 -13.57
CA SER A 26 -6.22 1.91 -14.99
C SER A 26 -5.01 1.30 -15.70
N GLU A 27 -3.89 1.13 -15.00
CA GLU A 27 -2.71 0.46 -15.52
C GLU A 27 -1.80 -0.04 -14.38
N TRP A 28 -0.91 -0.96 -14.73
CA TRP A 28 0.18 -1.42 -13.89
C TRP A 28 1.53 -0.96 -14.45
N ILE A 29 2.47 -0.63 -13.58
CA ILE A 29 3.85 -0.27 -13.91
C ILE A 29 4.77 -1.29 -13.24
N ASN A 30 5.81 -1.74 -13.94
CA ASN A 30 6.75 -2.79 -13.54
C ASN A 30 6.15 -4.21 -13.46
N HIS A 31 4.91 -4.39 -13.85
CA HIS A 31 4.24 -5.71 -13.84
C HIS A 31 3.05 -5.69 -14.82
N PRO A 32 2.71 -6.81 -15.46
CA PRO A 32 1.53 -6.88 -16.33
C PRO A 32 0.17 -6.81 -15.61
N GLY A 33 0.15 -7.06 -14.32
CA GLY A 33 -1.05 -7.01 -13.48
C GLY A 33 -1.03 -8.12 -12.42
N LEU A 34 -1.61 -7.82 -11.25
CA LEU A 34 -1.74 -8.77 -10.14
C LEU A 34 -3.21 -8.87 -9.72
N THR A 35 -3.70 -10.08 -9.62
CA THR A 35 -5.05 -10.39 -9.10
C THR A 35 -4.96 -10.92 -7.67
N PRO A 36 -6.06 -10.92 -6.90
CA PRO A 36 -6.07 -11.55 -5.58
C PRO A 36 -5.61 -13.02 -5.58
N GLU A 37 -5.91 -13.77 -6.65
CA GLU A 37 -5.48 -15.16 -6.82
C GLU A 37 -3.97 -15.28 -6.95
N ASP A 38 -3.31 -14.37 -7.67
CA ASP A 38 -1.85 -14.34 -7.83
C ASP A 38 -1.13 -14.11 -6.49
N LEU A 39 -1.82 -13.50 -5.54
CA LEU A 39 -1.28 -13.09 -4.24
C LEU A 39 -1.49 -14.13 -3.14
N ARG A 40 -2.25 -15.21 -3.40
CA ARG A 40 -2.46 -16.28 -2.43
C ARG A 40 -1.17 -16.98 -2.07
N GLY A 41 -1.01 -17.30 -0.78
CA GLY A 41 0.21 -17.92 -0.25
C GLY A 41 1.33 -16.93 0.07
N LYS A 42 1.13 -15.64 -0.23
CA LYS A 42 2.08 -14.57 0.11
C LYS A 42 1.47 -13.59 1.09
N VAL A 43 2.28 -13.03 1.96
CA VAL A 43 1.94 -11.80 2.67
C VAL A 43 2.00 -10.65 1.66
N VAL A 44 1.05 -9.74 1.68
CA VAL A 44 1.02 -8.60 0.77
C VAL A 44 1.07 -7.31 1.55
N LEU A 45 1.97 -6.42 1.17
CA LEU A 45 2.05 -5.05 1.63
C LEU A 45 1.63 -4.13 0.49
N ILE A 46 0.49 -3.47 0.65
CA ILE A 46 0.05 -2.44 -0.31
C ILE A 46 0.33 -1.08 0.31
N GLU A 47 1.20 -0.31 -0.33
CA GLU A 47 1.51 1.05 0.06
C GLU A 47 0.71 2.01 -0.83
N VAL A 48 -0.28 2.66 -0.24
CA VAL A 48 -1.13 3.64 -0.92
C VAL A 48 -0.49 5.02 -0.78
N PHE A 49 -0.20 5.65 -1.90
CA PHE A 49 0.60 6.87 -1.92
C PHE A 49 0.19 7.85 -3.01
N GLN A 50 0.67 9.08 -2.88
CA GLN A 50 0.75 10.07 -3.95
C GLN A 50 2.20 10.56 -4.06
N MET A 51 2.70 10.75 -5.28
CA MET A 51 4.10 11.15 -5.49
C MET A 51 4.45 12.52 -4.89
N LEU A 52 3.47 13.40 -4.67
CA LEU A 52 3.67 14.71 -4.04
C LEU A 52 3.28 14.76 -2.56
N CYS A 53 2.96 13.61 -1.98
CA CYS A 53 2.66 13.51 -0.54
C CYS A 53 3.96 13.44 0.27
N PRO A 54 4.27 14.43 1.14
CA PRO A 54 5.52 14.43 1.91
C PRO A 54 5.71 13.19 2.78
N GLY A 55 4.69 12.74 3.49
CA GLY A 55 4.76 11.52 4.31
C GLY A 55 5.02 10.27 3.48
N CYS A 56 4.51 10.22 2.26
CA CYS A 56 4.78 9.14 1.33
C CYS A 56 6.25 9.13 0.88
N VAL A 57 6.73 10.27 0.39
CA VAL A 57 8.09 10.39 -0.15
C VAL A 57 9.16 10.24 0.93
N ASN A 58 8.93 10.82 2.10
CA ASN A 58 9.94 10.86 3.17
C ASN A 58 9.94 9.63 4.07
N HIS A 59 8.85 8.87 4.12
CA HIS A 59 8.74 7.75 5.05
C HIS A 59 8.23 6.45 4.40
N SER A 60 6.99 6.43 3.93
CA SER A 60 6.35 5.15 3.57
C SER A 60 6.93 4.50 2.30
N LEU A 61 7.27 5.26 1.27
CA LEU A 61 7.90 4.72 0.07
C LEU A 61 9.33 4.21 0.33
N PRO A 62 10.22 4.95 1.02
CA PRO A 62 11.51 4.40 1.43
C PRO A 62 11.39 3.13 2.27
N GLN A 63 10.41 3.06 3.17
CA GLN A 63 10.11 1.88 3.97
C GLN A 63 9.70 0.69 3.09
N ALA A 64 8.79 0.89 2.14
CA ALA A 64 8.35 -0.13 1.19
C ALA A 64 9.50 -0.64 0.30
N VAL A 65 10.34 0.27 -0.20
CA VAL A 65 11.55 -0.07 -0.98
C VAL A 65 12.50 -0.94 -0.16
N LYS A 66 12.71 -0.58 1.11
CA LYS A 66 13.56 -1.34 2.02
C LYS A 66 13.04 -2.76 2.24
N ILE A 67 11.74 -2.91 2.44
CA ILE A 67 11.08 -4.22 2.63
C ILE A 67 11.21 -5.05 1.35
N HIS A 68 10.88 -4.48 0.20
CA HIS A 68 10.97 -5.15 -1.10
C HIS A 68 12.37 -5.71 -1.39
N ARG A 69 13.42 -4.98 -0.98
CA ARG A 69 14.81 -5.41 -1.18
C ARG A 69 15.28 -6.49 -0.21
N LYS A 70 14.61 -6.62 0.94
CA LYS A 70 15.06 -7.51 2.02
C LYS A 70 14.28 -8.81 2.14
N VAL A 71 13.06 -8.85 1.64
CA VAL A 71 12.19 -10.03 1.73
C VAL A 71 11.95 -10.60 0.34
N GLU A 72 12.06 -11.91 0.21
CA GLU A 72 11.81 -12.61 -1.06
C GLU A 72 10.36 -12.40 -1.53
N GLU A 73 10.18 -12.08 -2.81
CA GLU A 73 8.85 -11.86 -3.39
C GLU A 73 7.94 -13.08 -3.31
N SER A 74 8.51 -14.28 -3.22
CA SER A 74 7.73 -15.50 -3.00
C SER A 74 7.06 -15.55 -1.62
N ALA A 75 7.61 -14.85 -0.65
CA ALA A 75 7.08 -14.78 0.71
C ALA A 75 6.23 -13.52 0.96
N LEU A 76 6.68 -12.39 0.43
CA LEU A 76 6.01 -11.11 0.60
C LEU A 76 6.04 -10.31 -0.69
N GLN A 77 4.86 -9.95 -1.17
CA GLN A 77 4.70 -9.07 -2.33
C GLN A 77 4.44 -7.64 -1.87
N VAL A 78 5.30 -6.72 -2.27
CA VAL A 78 5.07 -5.28 -2.12
C VAL A 78 4.36 -4.77 -3.36
N ILE A 79 3.31 -4.00 -3.17
CA ILE A 79 2.55 -3.32 -4.23
C ILE A 79 2.41 -1.86 -3.84
N GLY A 80 2.72 -0.95 -4.76
CA GLY A 80 2.34 0.45 -4.63
C GLY A 80 0.98 0.69 -5.28
N LEU A 81 0.14 1.50 -4.65
CA LEU A 81 -1.11 1.97 -5.22
C LEU A 81 -1.09 3.50 -5.26
N HIS A 82 -0.92 4.05 -6.45
CA HIS A 82 -0.91 5.50 -6.66
C HIS A 82 -2.33 6.02 -6.76
N SER A 83 -2.87 6.51 -5.65
CA SER A 83 -4.24 6.98 -5.51
C SER A 83 -4.28 8.50 -5.50
N VAL A 84 -4.52 9.10 -6.66
CA VAL A 84 -4.51 10.55 -6.83
C VAL A 84 -5.86 11.14 -6.48
N PHE A 85 -5.90 11.97 -5.44
CA PHE A 85 -7.09 12.71 -5.01
C PHE A 85 -6.84 14.23 -4.91
N GLU A 86 -5.60 14.64 -5.15
CA GLU A 86 -5.17 16.05 -5.19
C GLU A 86 -4.27 16.26 -6.40
N HIS A 87 -4.20 17.49 -6.91
CA HIS A 87 -3.27 17.86 -8.00
C HIS A 87 -3.29 16.88 -9.20
N HIS A 88 -4.47 16.50 -9.63
CA HIS A 88 -4.68 15.50 -10.69
C HIS A 88 -3.93 15.85 -11.99
N GLU A 89 -3.85 17.13 -12.31
CA GLU A 89 -3.20 17.64 -13.53
C GLU A 89 -1.68 17.44 -13.53
N VAL A 90 -1.08 17.29 -12.36
CA VAL A 90 0.39 17.14 -12.20
C VAL A 90 0.78 15.68 -11.98
N MET A 91 0.03 14.94 -11.17
CA MET A 91 0.36 13.56 -10.81
C MET A 91 -0.19 12.56 -11.84
N THR A 92 0.27 12.69 -13.07
CA THR A 92 -0.11 11.83 -14.19
C THR A 92 0.66 10.50 -14.18
N PRO A 93 0.17 9.45 -14.88
CA PRO A 93 0.93 8.21 -15.03
C PRO A 93 2.31 8.41 -15.67
N ALA A 94 2.45 9.35 -16.59
CA ALA A 94 3.74 9.68 -17.20
C ALA A 94 4.71 10.25 -16.15
N ALA A 95 4.26 11.18 -15.32
CA ALA A 95 5.07 11.72 -14.23
C ALA A 95 5.41 10.63 -13.18
N LEU A 96 4.47 9.74 -12.89
CA LEU A 96 4.70 8.63 -11.96
C LEU A 96 5.82 7.70 -12.43
N LYS A 97 5.88 7.38 -13.72
CA LYS A 97 6.96 6.54 -14.29
C LYS A 97 8.34 7.17 -14.10
N VAL A 98 8.46 8.48 -14.32
CA VAL A 98 9.70 9.22 -14.05
C VAL A 98 10.02 9.20 -12.55
N PHE A 99 9.06 9.51 -11.72
CA PHE A 99 9.22 9.48 -10.26
C PHE A 99 9.71 8.11 -9.77
N MET A 100 9.10 7.03 -10.22
CA MET A 100 9.51 5.68 -9.84
C MET A 100 10.95 5.38 -10.24
N SER A 101 11.36 5.80 -11.44
CA SER A 101 12.74 5.65 -11.92
C SER A 101 13.72 6.41 -11.02
N GLU A 102 13.43 7.67 -10.72
CA GLU A 102 14.31 8.51 -9.90
C GLU A 102 14.44 8.02 -8.46
N PHE A 103 13.36 7.50 -7.88
CA PHE A 103 13.35 7.02 -6.50
C PHE A 103 13.65 5.51 -6.35
N GLY A 104 14.00 4.83 -7.43
CA GLY A 104 14.39 3.42 -7.40
C GLY A 104 13.27 2.48 -6.96
N ILE A 105 12.03 2.79 -7.35
CA ILE A 105 10.87 1.95 -7.07
C ILE A 105 10.78 0.87 -8.15
N THR A 106 11.06 -0.38 -7.77
CA THR A 106 11.11 -1.52 -8.69
C THR A 106 9.98 -2.53 -8.46
N PHE A 107 9.24 -2.43 -7.37
CA PHE A 107 8.06 -3.26 -7.13
C PHE A 107 6.89 -2.83 -8.04
N PRO A 108 5.89 -3.70 -8.25
CA PRO A 108 4.70 -3.36 -9.03
C PRO A 108 3.96 -2.18 -8.45
N VAL A 109 3.60 -1.22 -9.29
CA VAL A 109 2.76 -0.08 -8.91
C VAL A 109 1.53 -0.04 -9.79
N ALA A 110 0.37 0.00 -9.16
CA ALA A 110 -0.92 0.18 -9.80
C ALA A 110 -1.34 1.64 -9.77
N VAL A 111 -1.91 2.12 -10.85
CA VAL A 111 -2.53 3.45 -10.93
C VAL A 111 -4.01 3.31 -10.59
N ASP A 112 -4.41 3.80 -9.42
CA ASP A 112 -5.81 3.78 -8.99
C ASP A 112 -6.68 4.49 -10.04
N ARG A 113 -7.75 3.82 -10.47
CA ARG A 113 -8.57 4.31 -11.58
C ARG A 113 -9.22 5.65 -11.25
N PRO A 114 -8.90 6.71 -12.01
CA PRO A 114 -9.60 7.99 -11.87
C PRO A 114 -11.08 7.83 -12.18
N ARG A 115 -11.92 8.58 -11.49
CA ARG A 115 -13.36 8.60 -11.71
C ARG A 115 -13.76 9.97 -12.23
N GLU A 116 -14.38 10.00 -13.40
CA GLU A 116 -14.79 11.23 -14.06
C GLU A 116 -15.65 12.11 -13.13
N GLY A 117 -15.27 13.39 -13.01
CA GLY A 117 -15.95 14.35 -12.15
C GLY A 117 -15.82 14.09 -10.65
N GLN A 118 -14.99 13.13 -10.23
CA GLN A 118 -14.80 12.77 -8.83
C GLN A 118 -13.34 13.00 -8.41
N ARG A 119 -13.17 13.49 -7.18
CA ARG A 119 -11.84 13.72 -6.62
C ARG A 119 -11.18 12.41 -6.19
N ILE A 120 -11.94 11.52 -5.59
CA ILE A 120 -11.44 10.26 -5.01
C ILE A 120 -11.45 9.16 -6.06
N PRO A 121 -10.31 8.48 -6.31
CA PRO A 121 -10.24 7.38 -7.27
C PRO A 121 -10.95 6.11 -6.77
N SER A 122 -11.12 5.16 -7.67
CA SER A 122 -11.97 3.98 -7.48
C SER A 122 -11.57 3.08 -6.32
N THR A 123 -10.32 2.64 -6.27
CA THR A 123 -9.87 1.71 -5.21
C THR A 123 -9.83 2.40 -3.86
N MET A 124 -9.35 3.64 -3.81
CA MET A 124 -9.35 4.43 -2.58
C MET A 124 -10.76 4.56 -2.00
N LYS A 125 -11.76 4.82 -2.84
CA LYS A 125 -13.17 4.87 -2.42
C LYS A 125 -13.66 3.50 -1.94
N LYS A 126 -13.37 2.46 -2.70
CA LYS A 126 -13.80 1.07 -2.41
C LYS A 126 -13.32 0.61 -1.03
N TYR A 127 -12.09 0.93 -0.68
CA TYR A 127 -11.49 0.59 0.62
C TYR A 127 -11.73 1.65 1.70
N ARG A 128 -12.44 2.71 1.39
CA ARG A 128 -12.75 3.83 2.32
C ARG A 128 -11.51 4.39 2.99
N LEU A 129 -10.43 4.54 2.21
CA LEU A 129 -9.17 5.07 2.73
C LEU A 129 -9.30 6.57 3.01
N GLU A 130 -8.71 6.99 4.12
CA GLU A 130 -8.82 8.38 4.61
C GLU A 130 -7.87 9.33 3.90
N GLY A 131 -6.76 8.82 3.36
CA GLY A 131 -5.73 9.62 2.70
C GLY A 131 -4.46 8.83 2.46
N THR A 132 -3.37 9.54 2.21
CA THR A 132 -2.05 8.96 2.00
C THR A 132 -1.02 9.55 2.97
N PRO A 133 -0.02 8.77 3.41
CA PRO A 133 0.15 7.36 3.11
C PRO A 133 -0.89 6.49 3.82
N SER A 134 -1.25 5.38 3.20
CA SER A 134 -2.02 4.32 3.86
C SER A 134 -1.36 2.97 3.59
N THR A 135 -1.30 2.14 4.60
CA THR A 135 -0.68 0.82 4.53
C THR A 135 -1.75 -0.26 4.70
N ILE A 136 -1.81 -1.20 3.77
CA ILE A 136 -2.69 -2.36 3.86
C ILE A 136 -1.84 -3.62 3.93
N LEU A 137 -2.05 -4.42 4.96
CA LEU A 137 -1.43 -5.74 5.11
C LEU A 137 -2.45 -6.84 4.86
N VAL A 138 -2.06 -7.81 4.04
CA VAL A 138 -2.89 -8.96 3.66
C VAL A 138 -2.14 -10.23 4.02
N ASP A 139 -2.82 -11.20 4.61
CA ASP A 139 -2.22 -12.48 4.97
C ASP A 139 -2.16 -13.45 3.78
N LYS A 140 -1.52 -14.59 3.98
CA LYS A 140 -1.34 -15.63 2.96
C LYS A 140 -2.67 -16.21 2.44
N LYS A 141 -3.74 -16.09 3.22
CA LYS A 141 -5.10 -16.52 2.84
C LYS A 141 -5.89 -15.46 2.09
N GLY A 142 -5.25 -14.31 1.81
CA GLY A 142 -5.87 -13.20 1.08
C GLY A 142 -6.83 -12.37 1.92
N ARG A 143 -6.68 -12.38 3.26
CA ARG A 143 -7.51 -11.58 4.17
C ARG A 143 -6.77 -10.32 4.57
N ILE A 144 -7.48 -9.19 4.61
CA ILE A 144 -6.95 -7.93 5.12
C ILE A 144 -6.80 -8.04 6.64
N ARG A 145 -5.59 -7.80 7.13
CA ARG A 145 -5.25 -7.91 8.55
C ARG A 145 -4.98 -6.54 9.18
N GLN A 146 -4.63 -5.55 8.39
CA GLN A 146 -4.36 -4.21 8.86
C GLN A 146 -4.64 -3.19 7.76
N VAL A 147 -5.29 -2.10 8.12
CA VAL A 147 -5.36 -0.87 7.31
C VAL A 147 -4.97 0.29 8.23
N GLN A 148 -3.88 0.95 7.92
CA GLN A 148 -3.35 2.04 8.73
C GLN A 148 -3.23 3.31 7.89
N PHE A 149 -3.89 4.39 8.30
CA PHE A 149 -3.67 5.71 7.75
C PHE A 149 -2.51 6.41 8.48
N GLY A 150 -1.65 7.05 7.72
CA GLY A 150 -0.48 7.74 8.23
C GLY A 150 0.78 6.87 8.26
N GLN A 151 1.83 7.40 8.84
CA GLN A 151 3.12 6.72 8.93
C GLN A 151 3.05 5.56 9.93
N VAL A 152 3.65 4.44 9.57
CA VAL A 152 3.80 3.28 10.45
C VAL A 152 5.27 3.18 10.85
N ASP A 153 5.53 3.04 12.14
CA ASP A 153 6.88 2.83 12.65
C ASP A 153 7.52 1.56 12.07
N ASP A 154 8.80 1.62 11.70
CA ASP A 154 9.52 0.50 11.08
C ASP A 154 9.48 -0.77 11.94
N PHE A 155 9.63 -0.62 13.26
CA PHE A 155 9.61 -1.75 14.19
C PHE A 155 8.22 -2.40 14.24
N VAL A 156 7.17 -1.58 14.35
CA VAL A 156 5.78 -2.05 14.38
C VAL A 156 5.44 -2.76 13.08
N LEU A 157 5.78 -2.19 11.94
CA LEU A 157 5.53 -2.81 10.63
C LEU A 157 6.29 -4.13 10.49
N GLY A 158 7.54 -4.17 10.93
CA GLY A 158 8.35 -5.38 10.93
C GLY A 158 7.76 -6.50 11.78
N LEU A 159 7.23 -6.19 12.98
CA LEU A 159 6.54 -7.14 13.83
C LEU A 159 5.26 -7.68 13.18
N LEU A 160 4.45 -6.81 12.59
CA LEU A 160 3.22 -7.22 11.91
C LEU A 160 3.51 -8.14 10.72
N ILE A 161 4.45 -7.76 9.87
CA ILE A 161 4.87 -8.58 8.72
C ILE A 161 5.43 -9.92 9.21
N GLY A 162 6.32 -9.93 10.19
CA GLY A 162 6.91 -11.15 10.73
C GLY A 162 5.86 -12.10 11.30
N SER A 163 4.86 -11.55 11.99
CA SER A 163 3.73 -12.33 12.51
C SER A 163 2.93 -12.99 11.36
N LEU A 164 2.62 -12.24 10.31
CA LEU A 164 1.89 -12.78 9.16
C LEU A 164 2.70 -13.83 8.39
N LEU A 165 4.01 -13.63 8.25
CA LEU A 165 4.91 -14.59 7.59
C LEU A 165 5.00 -15.91 8.35
N SER A 166 4.83 -15.90 9.67
CA SER A 166 4.89 -17.09 10.53
C SER A 166 3.58 -17.88 10.58
N GLU A 167 2.49 -17.33 10.07
CA GLU A 167 1.21 -18.04 10.00
C GLU A 167 1.27 -19.17 8.96
N GLU A 168 0.51 -20.24 9.19
CA GLU A 168 0.35 -21.33 8.22
C GLU A 168 -0.45 -20.87 6.99
N ASP A 169 -0.17 -21.53 5.85
CA ASP A 169 -0.83 -21.26 4.57
C ASP A 169 -2.31 -21.69 4.58
#